data_270cbb0d5486ea0398cb73df32872d93
#
_entry.id   270cbb0d5486ea0398cb73df32872d93
#
_cell.length_a   1.000
_cell.length_b   1.000
_cell.length_c   1.000
_cell.angle_alpha   90.00
_cell.angle_beta   90.00
_cell.angle_gamma   90.00
#
_symmetry.space_group_name_H-M   'P 1'
#
loop_
_entity.id
_entity.type
_entity.pdbx_description
1 polymer ?
#
loop_
_entity_poly.entity_id
_entity_poly.type
_entity_poly.pdbx_seq_one_letter_code
_entity_poly.pdbx_strand_id
1 'polypeptide(L)'
;MIAKKIISPFAKTDLSDASKWYEKQQKDLGKRFLNEMKEAFEIICQTPTSFPIRYDDYRIYYTKTFPYSIHYQYIDYKNEIQIKAVFHTARNPQIWEQRIF
;
A
#
# COMPACT_ATOMS: atom_id res chain seq x y z
N MET A 1 9.32 -16.85 -8.29
CA MET A 1 8.78 -17.16 -6.94
C MET A 1 8.11 -15.92 -6.37
N ILE A 2 6.92 -16.07 -5.79
CA ILE A 2 6.17 -14.96 -5.22
C ILE A 2 6.87 -14.44 -3.96
N ALA A 3 7.02 -13.11 -3.84
CA ALA A 3 7.66 -12.50 -2.70
C ALA A 3 6.81 -12.62 -1.43
N LYS A 4 7.48 -12.72 -0.28
CA LYS A 4 6.82 -12.68 1.01
C LYS A 4 6.40 -11.25 1.33
N LYS A 5 5.22 -11.08 1.92
CA LYS A 5 4.68 -9.77 2.25
C LYS A 5 4.73 -9.52 3.75
N ILE A 6 5.26 -8.36 4.15
CA ILE A 6 5.21 -7.88 5.52
C ILE A 6 4.56 -6.50 5.50
N ILE A 7 3.51 -6.31 6.30
CA ILE A 7 2.78 -5.05 6.37
C ILE A 7 3.16 -4.35 7.68
N SER A 8 3.68 -3.14 7.58
CA SER A 8 4.11 -2.38 8.76
C SER A 8 2.91 -1.98 9.62
N PRO A 9 3.13 -1.66 10.92
CA PRO A 9 2.04 -1.16 11.77
C PRO A 9 1.36 0.09 11.22
N PHE A 10 2.12 1.02 10.62
CA PHE A 10 1.54 2.21 10.01
C PHE A 10 0.62 1.85 8.85
N ALA A 11 1.04 0.92 7.98
CA ALA A 11 0.23 0.49 6.86
C ALA A 11 -1.04 -0.23 7.34
N LYS A 12 -0.93 -1.05 8.38
CA LYS A 12 -2.11 -1.72 8.96
C LYS A 12 -3.13 -0.71 9.48
N THR A 13 -2.65 0.33 10.16
CA THR A 13 -3.52 1.41 10.65
C THR A 13 -4.15 2.15 9.49
N ASP A 14 -3.38 2.47 8.44
CA ASP A 14 -3.90 3.12 7.23
C ASP A 14 -5.06 2.32 6.63
N LEU A 15 -4.88 1.01 6.50
CA LEU A 15 -5.91 0.13 5.93
C LEU A 15 -7.16 0.09 6.82
N SER A 16 -6.97 -0.04 8.12
CA SER A 16 -8.08 -0.12 9.06
C SER A 16 -8.89 1.17 9.07
N ASP A 17 -8.22 2.31 9.16
CA ASP A 17 -8.89 3.62 9.21
C ASP A 17 -9.65 3.90 7.91
N ALA A 18 -9.04 3.63 6.77
CA ALA A 18 -9.68 3.84 5.48
C ALA A 18 -10.89 2.92 5.31
N SER A 19 -10.75 1.66 5.68
CA SER A 19 -11.85 0.69 5.59
C SER A 19 -13.05 1.13 6.42
N LYS A 20 -12.81 1.59 7.64
CA LYS A 20 -13.87 2.07 8.53
C LYS A 20 -14.55 3.31 7.97
N TRP A 21 -13.78 4.22 7.41
CA TRP A 21 -14.31 5.44 6.80
C TRP A 21 -15.25 5.11 5.65
N TYR A 22 -14.82 4.21 4.75
CA TYR A 22 -15.65 3.80 3.61
C TYR A 22 -16.91 3.07 4.06
N GLU A 23 -16.80 2.22 5.08
CA GLU A 23 -17.96 1.49 5.57
C GLU A 23 -19.04 2.42 6.13
N LYS A 24 -18.65 3.55 6.74
CA LYS A 24 -19.58 4.56 7.20
C LYS A 24 -20.29 5.26 6.05
N GLN A 25 -19.64 5.36 4.89
CA GLN A 25 -20.25 6.00 3.73
C GLN A 25 -21.29 5.11 3.07
N GLN A 26 -21.03 3.81 3.01
CA GLN A 26 -21.92 2.86 2.38
C GLN A 26 -21.61 1.46 2.88
N LYS A 27 -22.66 0.68 3.15
CA LYS A 27 -22.50 -0.72 3.57
C LYS A 27 -21.67 -1.51 2.56
N ASP A 28 -20.76 -2.32 3.06
CA ASP A 28 -19.86 -3.19 2.30
C ASP A 28 -18.79 -2.44 1.49
N LEU A 29 -18.74 -1.11 1.56
CA LEU A 29 -17.73 -0.35 0.83
C LEU A 29 -16.34 -0.53 1.43
N GLY A 30 -16.25 -0.65 2.74
CA GLY A 30 -14.98 -0.94 3.41
C GLY A 30 -14.41 -2.28 3.00
N LYS A 31 -15.27 -3.28 2.85
CA LYS A 31 -14.88 -4.61 2.38
C LYS A 31 -14.34 -4.56 0.93
N ARG A 32 -15.01 -3.80 0.08
CA ARG A 32 -14.58 -3.63 -1.31
C ARG A 32 -13.22 -2.94 -1.39
N PHE A 33 -12.99 -1.94 -0.54
CA PHE A 33 -11.70 -1.28 -0.43
C PHE A 33 -10.61 -2.26 -0.04
N LEU A 34 -10.83 -3.06 1.01
CA LEU A 34 -9.84 -4.03 1.46
C LEU A 34 -9.55 -5.10 0.41
N ASN A 35 -10.56 -5.51 -0.36
CA ASN A 35 -10.36 -6.47 -1.44
C ASN A 35 -9.46 -5.90 -2.54
N GLU A 36 -9.64 -4.63 -2.88
CA GLU A 36 -8.78 -3.99 -3.89
C GLU A 36 -7.33 -3.87 -3.38
N MET A 37 -7.15 -3.55 -2.10
CA MET A 37 -5.82 -3.48 -1.51
C MET A 37 -5.15 -4.87 -1.51
N LYS A 38 -5.90 -5.90 -1.18
CA LYS A 38 -5.38 -7.27 -1.20
C LYS A 38 -4.93 -7.67 -2.60
N GLU A 39 -5.71 -7.37 -3.62
CA GLU A 39 -5.34 -7.64 -5.01
C GLU A 39 -4.08 -6.87 -5.41
N ALA A 40 -3.98 -5.61 -4.99
CA ALA A 40 -2.81 -4.79 -5.26
C ALA A 40 -1.54 -5.40 -4.62
N PHE A 41 -1.65 -5.86 -3.38
CA PHE A 41 -0.53 -6.50 -2.70
C PHE A 41 -0.09 -7.78 -3.42
N GLU A 42 -1.04 -8.55 -3.94
CA GLU A 42 -0.72 -9.75 -4.71
C GLU A 42 0.05 -9.40 -5.99
N ILE A 43 -0.37 -8.35 -6.68
CA ILE A 43 0.33 -7.89 -7.89
C ILE A 43 1.76 -7.48 -7.54
N ILE A 44 1.93 -6.72 -6.46
CA ILE A 44 3.27 -6.28 -6.02
C ILE A 44 4.15 -7.48 -5.70
N CYS A 45 3.61 -8.47 -5.00
CA CYS A 45 4.37 -9.66 -4.61
C CYS A 45 4.79 -10.50 -5.81
N GLN A 46 3.98 -10.54 -6.87
CA GLN A 46 4.28 -11.27 -8.08
C GLN A 46 5.29 -10.55 -8.97
N THR A 47 5.29 -9.22 -8.94
CA THR A 47 6.12 -8.40 -9.82
C THR A 47 6.77 -7.24 -9.05
N PRO A 48 7.59 -7.55 -8.03
CA PRO A 48 8.07 -6.52 -7.10
C PRO A 48 8.92 -5.43 -7.73
N THR A 49 9.61 -5.72 -8.83
CA THR A 49 10.48 -4.75 -9.49
C THR A 49 9.86 -4.10 -10.72
N SER A 50 8.59 -4.40 -11.02
CA SER A 50 7.91 -3.83 -12.18
C SER A 50 7.55 -2.35 -11.99
N PHE A 51 7.49 -1.88 -10.75
CA PHE A 51 7.14 -0.50 -10.45
C PHE A 51 8.41 0.28 -10.09
N PRO A 52 8.59 1.49 -10.63
CA PRO A 52 9.85 2.21 -10.46
C PRO A 52 10.07 2.69 -9.03
N ILE A 53 11.35 2.81 -8.67
CA ILE A 53 11.75 3.47 -7.43
C ILE A 53 11.45 4.96 -7.58
N ARG A 54 10.70 5.53 -6.65
CA ARG A 54 10.27 6.93 -6.70
C ARG A 54 11.12 7.83 -5.80
N TYR A 55 11.54 7.30 -4.65
CA TYR A 55 12.39 8.04 -3.71
C TYR A 55 13.12 7.02 -2.84
N ASP A 56 14.38 7.29 -2.55
CA ASP A 56 15.27 6.36 -1.86
C ASP A 56 15.12 4.94 -2.44
N ASP A 57 14.74 3.96 -1.63
CA ASP A 57 14.51 2.59 -2.08
C ASP A 57 13.02 2.28 -2.23
N TYR A 58 12.16 3.31 -2.14
CA TYR A 58 10.72 3.10 -2.11
C TYR A 58 10.12 3.08 -3.51
N ARG A 59 9.27 2.09 -3.74
CA ARG A 59 8.45 1.98 -4.94
C ARG A 59 7.02 2.33 -4.57
N ILE A 60 6.27 2.85 -5.53
CA ILE A 60 4.87 3.23 -5.30
C ILE A 60 3.99 2.52 -6.33
N TYR A 61 2.96 1.85 -5.85
CA TYR A 61 1.90 1.27 -6.67
C TYR A 61 0.62 2.07 -6.44
N TYR A 62 0.00 2.52 -7.52
CA TYR A 62 -1.25 3.29 -7.44
C TYR A 62 -2.42 2.37 -7.72
N THR A 63 -3.41 2.35 -6.82
CA THR A 63 -4.64 1.58 -6.99
C THR A 63 -5.63 2.33 -7.88
N LYS A 64 -6.62 1.62 -8.42
CA LYS A 64 -7.49 2.18 -9.46
C LYS A 64 -8.82 2.73 -8.95
N THR A 65 -9.67 1.87 -8.39
CA THR A 65 -11.03 2.26 -7.98
C THR A 65 -11.00 3.15 -6.76
N PHE A 66 -10.24 2.76 -5.75
CA PHE A 66 -9.99 3.57 -4.55
C PHE A 66 -8.63 4.24 -4.74
N PRO A 67 -8.57 5.58 -4.72
CA PRO A 67 -7.36 6.29 -5.14
C PRO A 67 -6.29 6.32 -4.04
N TYR A 68 -5.54 5.22 -3.94
CA TYR A 68 -4.49 5.08 -2.92
C TYR A 68 -3.14 4.82 -3.56
N SER A 69 -2.09 5.24 -2.86
CA SER A 69 -0.70 4.92 -3.20
C SER A 69 -0.15 3.97 -2.13
N ILE A 70 0.38 2.85 -2.60
CA ILE A 70 1.00 1.84 -1.72
C ILE A 70 2.51 2.02 -1.83
N HIS A 71 3.13 2.37 -0.71
CA HIS A 71 4.56 2.63 -0.63
C HIS A 71 5.25 1.40 -0.05
N TYR A 72 6.20 0.83 -0.78
CA TYR A 72 6.85 -0.39 -0.34
C TYR A 72 8.32 -0.41 -0.70
N GLN A 73 9.07 -1.26 0.01
CA GLN A 73 10.45 -1.60 -0.31
C GLN A 73 10.51 -3.06 -0.71
N TYR A 74 11.37 -3.37 -1.67
CA TYR A 74 11.66 -4.76 -2.02
C TYR A 74 13.07 -5.11 -1.55
N ILE A 75 13.16 -6.11 -0.69
CA ILE A 75 14.44 -6.62 -0.18
C ILE A 75 14.77 -7.87 -0.99
N ASP A 76 15.57 -7.69 -2.03
CA ASP A 76 15.74 -8.73 -3.06
C ASP A 76 16.41 -10.00 -2.53
N TYR A 77 17.41 -9.89 -1.66
CA TYR A 77 18.09 -11.08 -1.14
C TYR A 77 17.20 -11.94 -0.24
N LYS A 78 16.10 -11.36 0.28
CA LYS A 78 15.09 -12.10 1.06
C LYS A 78 13.86 -12.45 0.24
N ASN A 79 13.75 -11.90 -0.95
CA ASN A 79 12.52 -11.94 -1.75
C ASN A 79 11.32 -11.50 -0.89
N GLU A 80 11.42 -10.32 -0.30
CA GLU A 80 10.46 -9.84 0.69
C GLU A 80 10.01 -8.42 0.34
N ILE A 81 8.69 -8.21 0.39
CA ILE A 81 8.07 -6.90 0.21
C ILE A 81 7.72 -6.37 1.58
N GLN A 82 8.15 -5.14 1.88
CA GLN A 82 7.77 -4.45 3.11
C GLN A 82 6.84 -3.30 2.75
N ILE A 83 5.54 -3.45 3.06
CA ILE A 83 4.53 -2.41 2.84
C ILE A 83 4.65 -1.40 3.97
N LYS A 84 5.04 -0.16 3.64
CA LYS A 84 5.34 0.86 4.65
C LYS A 84 4.18 1.80 4.92
N ALA A 85 3.40 2.12 3.89
CA ALA A 85 2.29 3.06 4.01
C ALA A 85 1.29 2.86 2.89
N VAL A 86 0.03 3.22 3.17
CA VAL A 86 -1.05 3.22 2.20
C VAL A 86 -1.75 4.57 2.35
N PHE A 87 -1.54 5.48 1.39
CA PHE A 87 -2.04 6.85 1.46
C PHE A 87 -3.08 7.13 0.40
N HIS A 88 -4.09 7.92 0.77
CA HIS A 88 -5.00 8.49 -0.21
C HIS A 88 -4.20 9.44 -1.11
N THR A 89 -4.41 9.36 -2.43
CA THR A 89 -3.58 10.11 -3.40
C THR A 89 -3.75 11.64 -3.29
N ALA A 90 -4.84 12.10 -2.67
CA ALA A 90 -5.07 13.54 -2.47
C ALA A 90 -4.36 14.11 -1.25
N ARG A 91 -3.72 13.27 -0.42
CA ARG A 91 -2.98 13.74 0.76
C ARG A 91 -1.69 14.43 0.35
N ASN A 92 -1.27 15.39 1.19
CA ASN A 92 -0.02 16.12 0.98
C ASN A 92 1.16 15.15 1.00
N PRO A 93 2.00 15.13 -0.05
CA PRO A 93 3.19 14.26 -0.10
C PRO A 93 4.15 14.44 1.07
N GLN A 94 4.19 15.59 1.73
CA GLN A 94 5.04 15.82 2.89
C GLN A 94 4.73 14.88 4.05
N ILE A 95 3.50 14.37 4.14
CA ILE A 95 3.12 13.40 5.17
C ILE A 95 3.91 12.10 4.97
N TRP A 96 4.20 11.73 3.74
CA TRP A 96 4.97 10.53 3.43
C TRP A 96 6.37 10.61 4.04
N GLU A 97 7.04 11.73 3.81
CA GLU A 97 8.40 11.95 4.30
C GLU A 97 8.46 11.88 5.81
N GLN A 98 7.52 12.52 6.49
CA GLN A 98 7.48 12.54 7.95
C GLN A 98 7.26 11.16 8.55
N ARG A 99 6.52 10.27 7.87
CA ARG A 99 6.19 8.96 8.40
C ARG A 99 7.23 7.90 8.08
N ILE A 100 7.90 8.02 6.97
CA ILE A 100 8.78 6.98 6.43
C ILE A 100 10.24 7.25 6.78
N PHE A 101 10.61 8.49 6.87
CA PHE A 101 11.95 8.93 7.24
C PHE A 101 11.98 9.54 8.63
#